data_70c6d23c75e0d17b51a3e7db8097bc41
#
_entry.id   70c6d23c75e0d17b51a3e7db8097bc41
#
_cell.length_a   1.000
_cell.length_b   1.000
_cell.length_c   1.000
_cell.angle_alpha   90.00
_cell.angle_beta   90.00
_cell.angle_gamma   90.00
#
_symmetry.space_group_name_H-M   'P 1'
#
loop_
_entity.id
_entity.type
_entity.pdbx_description
1 polymer ?
#
loop_
_entity_poly.entity_id
_entity_poly.type
_entity_poly.pdbx_seq_one_letter_code
_entity_poly.pdbx_strand_id
1 'polypeptide(L)'
;RDRAIRTTDRLKAPAARELASAMASAMAELVAAQGALRQREAELSVAVPVVAGPAEQEQFASRLESVLKGGAQAVDCQASALYLLDEGTSELKLRAVWGLPRQRFTEPARELETALADLEAMLGHAVVLEDTHLLRRWNPPESFPAAVCVPVATATTILGTLWFFSSESRDFDDRQTNLMEIVAGRVAAELERQALLHEAAETALIRRQFGAWERFHLELAPAIMPILDGWELTVNAHSGLGQEGRFFDWVAIPDGRIAMIVGSVAENGLVGAALADRIRTAFRSHAQYHAEPAAVLKAVNLTFQQ
;
A
#
# COMPACT_ATOMS: atom_id res chain seq x y z
N ARG A 1 -4.99 -4.30 -57.04
CA ARG A 1 -4.11 -3.14 -57.21
C ARG A 1 -4.62 -2.02 -56.31
N ASP A 2 -3.94 -1.84 -55.23
CA ASP A 2 -3.64 -0.63 -54.48
C ASP A 2 -4.79 0.38 -54.20
N ARG A 3 -5.41 0.25 -53.06
CA ARG A 3 -5.86 1.39 -52.29
C ARG A 3 -5.20 1.33 -50.91
N ALA A 4 -3.96 1.80 -50.84
CA ALA A 4 -3.36 2.23 -49.58
C ALA A 4 -4.18 3.42 -49.09
N ILE A 5 -4.93 3.21 -48.01
CA ILE A 5 -5.66 4.24 -47.29
C ILE A 5 -4.60 5.15 -46.67
N ARG A 6 -4.40 6.34 -47.25
CA ARG A 6 -3.57 7.41 -46.70
C ARG A 6 -4.24 7.94 -45.42
N THR A 7 -3.89 7.37 -44.32
CA THR A 7 -4.34 7.79 -42.97
C THR A 7 -3.64 9.06 -42.46
N THR A 8 -2.70 9.61 -43.24
CA THR A 8 -1.86 10.75 -42.83
C THR A 8 -2.42 12.13 -43.17
N ASP A 9 -3.48 12.24 -43.94
CA ASP A 9 -3.97 13.57 -44.39
C ASP A 9 -5.04 14.18 -43.50
N ARG A 10 -5.63 13.45 -42.57
CA ARG A 10 -6.66 14.00 -41.62
C ARG A 10 -6.08 14.74 -40.41
N LEU A 11 -4.79 14.58 -40.13
CA LEU A 11 -4.10 15.25 -39.00
C LEU A 11 -3.47 16.60 -39.37
N LYS A 12 -3.69 17.10 -40.62
CA LYS A 12 -3.15 18.38 -41.08
C LYS A 12 -4.04 19.59 -40.82
N ALA A 13 -5.24 19.40 -40.31
CA ALA A 13 -6.08 20.52 -39.93
C ALA A 13 -5.50 21.22 -38.68
N PRO A 14 -5.24 22.53 -38.70
CA PRO A 14 -4.71 23.26 -37.54
C PRO A 14 -5.55 23.04 -36.27
N ALA A 15 -6.87 22.99 -36.40
CA ALA A 15 -7.78 22.70 -35.28
C ALA A 15 -7.59 21.33 -34.64
N ALA A 16 -7.20 20.28 -35.39
CA ALA A 16 -6.93 18.94 -34.81
C ALA A 16 -5.62 18.93 -34.03
N ARG A 17 -4.62 19.73 -34.44
CA ARG A 17 -3.36 19.87 -33.68
C ARG A 17 -3.55 20.70 -32.43
N GLU A 18 -4.34 21.75 -32.47
CA GLU A 18 -4.69 22.56 -31.29
C GLU A 18 -5.47 21.71 -30.27
N LEU A 19 -6.45 20.91 -30.72
CA LEU A 19 -7.20 20.03 -29.85
C LEU A 19 -6.29 18.96 -29.22
N ALA A 20 -5.43 18.32 -30.01
CA ALA A 20 -4.47 17.32 -29.48
C ALA A 20 -3.47 17.95 -28.51
N SER A 21 -3.00 19.16 -28.76
CA SER A 21 -2.13 19.92 -27.85
C SER A 21 -2.85 20.29 -26.56
N ALA A 22 -4.09 20.77 -26.65
CA ALA A 22 -4.91 21.09 -25.48
C ALA A 22 -5.22 19.86 -24.64
N MET A 23 -5.54 18.72 -25.27
CA MET A 23 -5.74 17.44 -24.56
C MET A 23 -4.46 16.95 -23.91
N ALA A 24 -3.31 17.04 -24.58
CA ALA A 24 -2.02 16.66 -24.00
C ALA A 24 -1.64 17.55 -22.80
N SER A 25 -1.91 18.87 -22.90
CA SER A 25 -1.69 19.80 -21.80
C SER A 25 -2.61 19.51 -20.62
N ALA A 26 -3.89 19.26 -20.85
CA ALA A 26 -4.85 18.91 -19.80
C ALA A 26 -4.51 17.57 -19.14
N MET A 27 -4.07 16.57 -19.90
CA MET A 27 -3.59 15.30 -19.34
C MET A 27 -2.32 15.50 -18.50
N ALA A 28 -1.37 16.31 -18.97
CA ALA A 28 -0.15 16.61 -18.22
C ALA A 28 -0.47 17.35 -16.91
N GLU A 29 -1.40 18.30 -16.92
CA GLU A 29 -1.87 18.98 -15.71
C GLU A 29 -2.58 18.03 -14.75
N LEU A 30 -3.40 17.11 -15.26
CA LEU A 30 -4.08 16.11 -14.45
C LEU A 30 -3.09 15.14 -13.79
N VAL A 31 -2.10 14.66 -14.52
CA VAL A 31 -1.03 13.80 -13.99
C VAL A 31 -0.18 14.56 -12.98
N ALA A 32 0.14 15.83 -13.24
CA ALA A 32 0.88 16.67 -12.30
C ALA A 32 0.08 16.94 -11.01
N ALA A 33 -1.23 17.22 -11.13
CA ALA A 33 -2.12 17.41 -9.99
C ALA A 33 -2.27 16.14 -9.15
N GLN A 34 -2.42 14.97 -9.80
CA GLN A 34 -2.43 13.69 -9.10
C GLN A 34 -1.09 13.38 -8.42
N GLY A 35 0.03 13.69 -9.07
CA GLY A 35 1.36 13.57 -8.49
C GLY A 35 1.55 14.47 -7.26
N ALA A 36 1.12 15.73 -7.34
CA ALA A 36 1.16 16.67 -6.23
C ALA A 36 0.25 16.26 -5.06
N LEU A 37 -0.92 15.69 -5.36
CA LEU A 37 -1.83 15.16 -4.34
C LEU A 37 -1.18 13.99 -3.59
N ARG A 38 -0.63 13.01 -4.32
CA ARG A 38 0.09 11.87 -3.74
C ARG A 38 1.31 12.30 -2.93
N GLN A 39 2.03 13.32 -3.39
CA GLN A 39 3.18 13.86 -2.66
C GLN A 39 2.74 14.55 -1.37
N ARG A 40 1.65 15.33 -1.39
CA ARG A 40 1.06 15.92 -0.17
C ARG A 40 0.52 14.87 0.80
N GLU A 41 -0.13 13.83 0.29
CA GLU A 41 -0.58 12.70 1.11
C GLU A 41 0.61 11.96 1.73
N ALA A 42 1.70 11.77 0.98
CA ALA A 42 2.94 11.18 1.50
C ALA A 42 3.61 12.11 2.55
N GLU A 43 3.64 13.41 2.34
CA GLU A 43 4.18 14.39 3.30
C GLU A 43 3.34 14.45 4.59
N LEU A 44 2.02 14.40 4.47
CA LEU A 44 1.12 14.33 5.63
C LEU A 44 1.25 13.00 6.39
N SER A 45 1.52 11.89 5.69
CA SER A 45 1.73 10.58 6.31
C SER A 45 3.06 10.49 7.07
N VAL A 46 4.06 11.26 6.67
CA VAL A 46 5.38 11.32 7.35
C VAL A 46 5.33 12.15 8.63
N ALA A 47 4.42 13.12 8.73
CA ALA A 47 4.31 14.03 9.89
C ALA A 47 3.52 13.44 11.07
N VAL A 48 2.78 12.35 10.88
CA VAL A 48 2.00 11.70 11.94
C VAL A 48 2.62 10.34 12.24
N PRO A 49 3.15 10.08 13.45
CA PRO A 49 3.60 8.77 13.84
C PRO A 49 2.38 7.84 13.98
N VAL A 50 2.00 7.18 12.90
CA VAL A 50 0.90 6.21 12.88
C VAL A 50 1.46 4.87 13.36
N VAL A 51 1.34 4.63 14.66
CA VAL A 51 1.45 3.28 15.20
C VAL A 51 0.03 2.73 15.19
N ALA A 52 -0.28 1.81 14.28
CA ALA A 52 -1.55 1.10 14.27
C ALA A 52 -1.66 0.24 15.54
N GLY A 53 -2.10 0.86 16.64
CA GLY A 53 -2.32 0.19 17.92
C GLY A 53 -3.74 -0.38 18.03
N PRO A 54 -3.99 -1.26 19.00
CA PRO A 54 -5.33 -1.82 19.26
C PRO A 54 -6.41 -0.73 19.43
N ALA A 55 -6.06 0.43 19.99
CA ALA A 55 -6.95 1.56 20.15
C ALA A 55 -7.43 2.18 18.83
N GLU A 56 -6.60 2.17 17.77
CA GLU A 56 -7.00 2.68 16.45
C GLU A 56 -7.94 1.72 15.72
N GLN A 57 -7.75 0.42 15.90
CA GLN A 57 -8.66 -0.59 15.37
C GLN A 57 -10.04 -0.49 16.03
N GLU A 58 -10.07 -0.24 17.36
CA GLU A 58 -11.30 -0.06 18.11
C GLU A 58 -12.03 1.22 17.70
N GLN A 59 -11.30 2.32 17.47
CA GLN A 59 -11.85 3.57 16.95
C GLN A 59 -12.38 3.40 15.51
N PHE A 60 -11.71 2.65 14.67
CA PHE A 60 -12.15 2.36 13.32
C PHE A 60 -13.45 1.55 13.31
N ALA A 61 -13.54 0.48 14.10
CA ALA A 61 -14.74 -0.32 14.26
C ALA A 61 -15.93 0.53 14.76
N SER A 62 -15.70 1.39 15.76
CA SER A 62 -16.71 2.31 16.29
C SER A 62 -17.19 3.32 15.25
N ARG A 63 -16.29 3.84 14.40
CA ARG A 63 -16.68 4.75 13.29
C ARG A 63 -17.53 4.03 12.25
N LEU A 64 -17.15 2.82 11.84
CA LEU A 64 -17.95 2.03 10.92
C LEU A 64 -19.34 1.74 11.49
N GLU A 65 -19.43 1.29 12.74
CA GLU A 65 -20.69 1.04 13.41
C GLU A 65 -21.57 2.30 13.45
N SER A 66 -20.97 3.47 13.71
CA SER A 66 -21.67 4.75 13.71
C SER A 66 -22.22 5.13 12.33
N VAL A 67 -21.47 4.88 11.26
CA VAL A 67 -21.91 5.11 9.88
C VAL A 67 -23.07 4.15 9.51
N LEU A 68 -22.94 2.88 9.85
CA LEU A 68 -23.97 1.86 9.63
C LEU A 68 -25.27 2.22 10.37
N LYS A 69 -25.15 2.58 11.65
CA LYS A 69 -26.27 3.04 12.48
C LYS A 69 -26.97 4.25 11.87
N GLY A 70 -26.20 5.29 11.58
CA GLY A 70 -26.75 6.54 11.02
C GLY A 70 -27.41 6.32 9.67
N GLY A 71 -26.83 5.49 8.80
CA GLY A 71 -27.40 5.12 7.52
C GLY A 71 -28.71 4.35 7.68
N ALA A 72 -28.74 3.30 8.50
CA ALA A 72 -29.94 2.51 8.73
C ALA A 72 -31.07 3.34 9.33
N GLN A 73 -30.77 4.18 10.33
CA GLN A 73 -31.77 5.06 10.94
C GLN A 73 -32.32 6.12 9.98
N ALA A 74 -31.50 6.64 9.07
CA ALA A 74 -31.94 7.64 8.09
C ALA A 74 -32.92 7.11 7.05
N VAL A 75 -32.97 5.78 6.87
CA VAL A 75 -33.89 5.08 5.94
C VAL A 75 -34.90 4.21 6.69
N ASP A 76 -35.06 4.40 7.99
CA ASP A 76 -35.98 3.64 8.86
C ASP A 76 -35.77 2.11 8.81
N CYS A 77 -34.52 1.66 8.69
CA CYS A 77 -34.12 0.27 8.81
C CYS A 77 -33.67 -0.07 10.23
N GLN A 78 -33.94 -1.29 10.68
CA GLN A 78 -33.68 -1.74 12.05
C GLN A 78 -32.31 -2.40 12.21
N ALA A 79 -31.69 -2.80 11.08
CA ALA A 79 -30.34 -3.39 11.09
C ALA A 79 -29.60 -3.09 9.79
N SER A 80 -28.27 -3.18 9.87
CA SER A 80 -27.38 -3.12 8.73
C SER A 80 -26.17 -4.03 8.91
N ALA A 81 -25.62 -4.53 7.82
CA ALA A 81 -24.47 -5.43 7.81
C ALA A 81 -23.54 -5.14 6.64
N LEU A 82 -22.26 -5.02 6.91
CA LEU A 82 -21.19 -4.83 5.93
C LEU A 82 -20.50 -6.15 5.68
N TYR A 83 -20.52 -6.60 4.44
CA TYR A 83 -19.77 -7.75 3.96
C TYR A 83 -18.66 -7.29 3.02
N LEU A 84 -17.44 -7.74 3.26
CA LEU A 84 -16.30 -7.49 2.38
C LEU A 84 -15.91 -8.76 1.65
N LEU A 85 -15.58 -8.61 0.38
CA LEU A 85 -15.05 -9.68 -0.46
C LEU A 85 -13.63 -10.05 0.00
N ASP A 86 -13.39 -11.33 0.18
CA ASP A 86 -12.06 -11.87 0.43
C ASP A 86 -11.43 -12.28 -0.90
N GLU A 87 -10.41 -11.55 -1.33
CA GLU A 87 -9.77 -11.72 -2.64
C GLU A 87 -9.19 -13.13 -2.86
N GLY A 88 -8.83 -13.82 -1.78
CA GLY A 88 -8.22 -15.15 -1.83
C GLY A 88 -9.21 -16.30 -1.98
N THR A 89 -10.48 -16.11 -1.60
CA THR A 89 -11.45 -17.21 -1.45
C THR A 89 -12.76 -17.02 -2.19
N SER A 90 -13.03 -15.85 -2.74
CA SER A 90 -14.33 -15.48 -3.33
C SER A 90 -15.49 -15.58 -2.34
N GLU A 91 -15.22 -15.36 -1.07
CA GLU A 91 -16.20 -15.36 0.02
C GLU A 91 -16.48 -13.94 0.49
N LEU A 92 -17.71 -13.71 0.93
CA LEU A 92 -18.14 -12.49 1.59
C LEU A 92 -18.04 -12.67 3.11
N LYS A 93 -17.13 -11.93 3.73
CA LYS A 93 -16.91 -11.95 5.17
C LYS A 93 -17.59 -10.79 5.86
N LEU A 94 -18.38 -11.08 6.89
CA LEU A 94 -19.01 -10.06 7.72
C LEU A 94 -17.95 -9.27 8.49
N ARG A 95 -17.98 -7.93 8.36
CA ARG A 95 -16.97 -7.04 8.96
C ARG A 95 -17.54 -6.05 9.97
N ALA A 96 -18.76 -5.60 9.75
CA ALA A 96 -19.42 -4.71 10.70
C ALA A 96 -20.93 -4.95 10.68
N VAL A 97 -21.58 -4.77 11.81
CA VAL A 97 -23.04 -4.87 11.96
C VAL A 97 -23.55 -3.76 12.87
N TRP A 98 -24.80 -3.38 12.64
CA TRP A 98 -25.59 -2.61 13.56
C TRP A 98 -27.01 -3.21 13.62
N GLY A 99 -27.60 -3.29 14.83
CA GLY A 99 -28.92 -3.88 15.02
C GLY A 99 -29.00 -5.41 14.93
N LEU A 100 -27.87 -6.09 14.75
CA LEU A 100 -27.76 -7.55 14.71
C LEU A 100 -26.96 -8.08 15.90
N PRO A 101 -27.20 -9.34 16.33
CA PRO A 101 -26.44 -9.96 17.41
C PRO A 101 -24.96 -10.13 17.02
N ARG A 102 -24.03 -9.87 17.96
CA ARG A 102 -22.58 -10.04 17.72
C ARG A 102 -22.17 -11.49 17.40
N GLN A 103 -22.97 -12.47 17.75
CA GLN A 103 -22.74 -13.88 17.41
C GLN A 103 -22.64 -14.11 15.88
N ARG A 104 -23.24 -13.21 15.07
CA ARG A 104 -23.14 -13.26 13.60
C ARG A 104 -21.69 -13.25 13.08
N PHE A 105 -20.75 -12.64 13.80
CA PHE A 105 -19.32 -12.66 13.44
C PHE A 105 -18.67 -14.05 13.55
N THR A 106 -19.30 -15.00 14.26
CA THR A 106 -18.80 -16.38 14.40
C THR A 106 -19.36 -17.33 13.35
N GLU A 107 -20.30 -16.86 12.54
CA GLU A 107 -20.88 -17.67 11.47
C GLU A 107 -19.91 -17.73 10.26
N PRO A 108 -20.01 -18.82 9.46
CA PRO A 108 -19.14 -18.99 8.30
C PRO A 108 -19.37 -17.87 7.28
N ALA A 109 -18.31 -17.57 6.52
CA ALA A 109 -18.38 -16.63 5.42
C ALA A 109 -19.42 -17.09 4.38
N ARG A 110 -20.00 -16.13 3.66
CA ARG A 110 -20.98 -16.41 2.59
C ARG A 110 -20.23 -16.68 1.29
N GLU A 111 -20.52 -17.79 0.65
CA GLU A 111 -20.01 -18.05 -0.70
C GLU A 111 -20.64 -17.09 -1.70
N LEU A 112 -19.83 -16.38 -2.46
CA LEU A 112 -20.29 -15.39 -3.43
C LEU A 112 -21.19 -16.02 -4.51
N GLU A 113 -20.87 -17.25 -4.94
CA GLU A 113 -21.66 -17.97 -5.96
C GLU A 113 -23.13 -18.17 -5.57
N THR A 114 -23.42 -18.31 -4.27
CA THR A 114 -24.78 -18.50 -3.77
C THR A 114 -25.44 -17.20 -3.32
N ALA A 115 -24.70 -16.10 -3.23
CA ALA A 115 -25.16 -14.79 -2.77
C ALA A 115 -25.63 -13.92 -3.94
N LEU A 116 -26.73 -14.28 -4.59
CA LEU A 116 -27.18 -13.65 -5.85
C LEU A 116 -27.44 -12.15 -5.71
N ALA A 117 -28.00 -11.69 -4.60
CA ALA A 117 -28.21 -10.26 -4.38
C ALA A 117 -26.90 -9.49 -4.24
N ASP A 118 -25.91 -10.09 -3.58
CA ASP A 118 -24.58 -9.50 -3.45
C ASP A 118 -23.86 -9.43 -4.80
N LEU A 119 -23.96 -10.51 -5.60
CA LEU A 119 -23.40 -10.53 -6.97
C LEU A 119 -24.02 -9.45 -7.85
N GLU A 120 -25.33 -9.32 -7.84
CA GLU A 120 -26.06 -8.29 -8.62
C GLU A 120 -25.68 -6.89 -8.15
N ALA A 121 -25.62 -6.67 -6.83
CA ALA A 121 -25.21 -5.39 -6.28
C ALA A 121 -23.75 -5.02 -6.71
N MET A 122 -22.85 -5.99 -6.77
CA MET A 122 -21.47 -5.77 -7.22
C MET A 122 -21.37 -5.38 -8.71
N LEU A 123 -22.41 -5.58 -9.52
CA LEU A 123 -22.49 -5.04 -10.88
C LEU A 123 -22.74 -3.53 -10.91
N GLY A 124 -22.94 -2.89 -9.76
CA GLY A 124 -23.08 -1.45 -9.60
C GLY A 124 -24.51 -0.96 -9.38
N HIS A 125 -25.45 -1.83 -9.05
CA HIS A 125 -26.85 -1.48 -8.83
C HIS A 125 -27.34 -1.90 -7.45
N ALA A 126 -28.16 -1.06 -6.83
CA ALA A 126 -28.87 -1.45 -5.61
C ALA A 126 -29.88 -2.55 -5.91
N VAL A 127 -29.90 -3.60 -5.08
CA VAL A 127 -30.88 -4.68 -5.14
C VAL A 127 -31.89 -4.50 -4.03
N VAL A 128 -33.13 -4.20 -4.40
CA VAL A 128 -34.25 -3.99 -3.48
C VAL A 128 -35.07 -5.27 -3.37
N LEU A 129 -35.27 -5.75 -2.15
CA LEU A 129 -36.07 -6.91 -1.81
C LEU A 129 -37.22 -6.46 -0.91
N GLU A 130 -38.36 -6.10 -1.51
CA GLU A 130 -39.54 -5.58 -0.82
C GLU A 130 -40.23 -6.65 0.04
N ASP A 131 -40.15 -7.93 -0.38
CA ASP A 131 -40.56 -9.09 0.39
C ASP A 131 -39.57 -10.25 0.18
N THR A 132 -38.72 -10.46 1.17
CA THR A 132 -37.66 -11.48 1.14
C THR A 132 -38.28 -12.92 1.15
N HIS A 133 -39.48 -13.11 1.66
CA HIS A 133 -40.16 -14.40 1.66
C HIS A 133 -40.58 -14.84 0.26
N LEU A 134 -40.97 -13.89 -0.58
CA LEU A 134 -41.28 -14.13 -1.98
C LEU A 134 -40.01 -14.24 -2.84
N LEU A 135 -38.94 -13.58 -2.43
CA LEU A 135 -37.71 -13.43 -3.19
C LEU A 135 -36.54 -14.29 -2.65
N ARG A 136 -36.86 -15.47 -2.09
CA ARG A 136 -35.90 -16.40 -1.47
C ARG A 136 -34.70 -16.75 -2.33
N ARG A 137 -34.82 -16.74 -3.64
CA ARG A 137 -33.73 -17.03 -4.59
C ARG A 137 -32.56 -16.05 -4.47
N TRP A 138 -32.80 -14.84 -3.96
CA TRP A 138 -31.78 -13.81 -3.78
C TRP A 138 -30.91 -14.05 -2.56
N ASN A 139 -31.27 -15.01 -1.71
CA ASN A 139 -30.48 -15.48 -0.58
C ASN A 139 -30.00 -14.34 0.34
N PRO A 140 -30.91 -13.50 0.91
CA PRO A 140 -30.49 -12.45 1.84
C PRO A 140 -29.81 -13.05 3.07
N PRO A 141 -28.81 -12.38 3.66
CA PRO A 141 -28.04 -12.92 4.79
C PRO A 141 -28.85 -13.01 6.08
N GLU A 142 -29.94 -12.24 6.19
CA GLU A 142 -30.79 -12.17 7.37
C GLU A 142 -32.25 -12.39 7.05
N SER A 143 -32.98 -12.94 8.03
CA SER A 143 -34.41 -13.22 7.89
C SER A 143 -35.27 -12.01 8.27
N PHE A 144 -35.11 -10.91 7.55
CA PHE A 144 -35.95 -9.72 7.66
C PHE A 144 -37.02 -9.71 6.51
N PRO A 145 -38.21 -9.13 6.74
CA PRO A 145 -39.27 -9.06 5.73
C PRO A 145 -38.88 -8.28 4.46
N ALA A 146 -38.10 -7.20 4.60
CA ALA A 146 -37.55 -6.46 3.46
C ALA A 146 -36.10 -6.11 3.67
N ALA A 147 -35.34 -6.02 2.59
CA ALA A 147 -33.92 -5.70 2.63
C ALA A 147 -33.47 -4.98 1.35
N VAL A 148 -32.40 -4.21 1.47
CA VAL A 148 -31.70 -3.60 0.34
C VAL A 148 -30.21 -3.93 0.42
N CYS A 149 -29.63 -4.36 -0.69
CA CYS A 149 -28.22 -4.60 -0.87
C CYS A 149 -27.65 -3.55 -1.80
N VAL A 150 -26.64 -2.81 -1.36
CA VAL A 150 -25.94 -1.81 -2.18
C VAL A 150 -24.46 -2.14 -2.28
N PRO A 151 -23.80 -1.84 -3.40
CA PRO A 151 -22.37 -2.09 -3.57
C PRO A 151 -21.53 -1.17 -2.68
N VAL A 152 -20.44 -1.69 -2.13
CA VAL A 152 -19.39 -0.92 -1.49
C VAL A 152 -18.17 -0.95 -2.41
N ALA A 153 -17.89 0.16 -3.08
CA ALA A 153 -16.85 0.24 -4.08
C ALA A 153 -16.10 1.58 -3.98
N THR A 154 -14.81 1.55 -4.27
CA THR A 154 -14.01 2.73 -4.58
C THR A 154 -14.16 3.07 -6.07
N ALA A 155 -13.46 4.10 -6.54
CA ALA A 155 -13.47 4.45 -7.97
C ALA A 155 -12.93 3.34 -8.89
N THR A 156 -12.14 2.41 -8.36
CA THR A 156 -11.42 1.40 -9.14
C THR A 156 -11.66 -0.04 -8.70
N THR A 157 -12.20 -0.26 -7.51
CA THR A 157 -12.27 -1.60 -6.91
C THR A 157 -13.57 -1.80 -6.14
N ILE A 158 -14.20 -2.93 -6.37
CA ILE A 158 -15.35 -3.38 -5.58
C ILE A 158 -14.81 -4.03 -4.30
N LEU A 159 -15.25 -3.51 -3.15
CA LEU A 159 -14.82 -4.00 -1.84
C LEU A 159 -15.78 -5.02 -1.24
N GLY A 160 -17.07 -4.94 -1.61
CA GLY A 160 -18.09 -5.81 -1.05
C GLY A 160 -19.50 -5.23 -1.16
N THR A 161 -20.35 -5.52 -0.18
CA THR A 161 -21.75 -5.12 -0.14
C THR A 161 -22.16 -4.61 1.23
N LEU A 162 -23.12 -3.70 1.23
CA LEU A 162 -23.75 -3.16 2.43
C LEU A 162 -25.24 -3.48 2.38
N TRP A 163 -25.73 -4.14 3.41
CA TRP A 163 -27.10 -4.52 3.58
C TRP A 163 -27.81 -3.63 4.58
N PHE A 164 -29.07 -3.29 4.27
CA PHE A 164 -30.02 -2.65 5.17
C PHE A 164 -31.25 -3.54 5.31
N PHE A 165 -31.76 -3.70 6.52
CA PHE A 165 -32.84 -4.63 6.83
C PHE A 165 -34.00 -3.90 7.50
N SER A 166 -35.23 -4.18 7.02
CA SER A 166 -36.47 -3.66 7.61
C SER A 166 -37.26 -4.78 8.26
N SER A 167 -37.77 -4.51 9.46
CA SER A 167 -38.69 -5.42 10.19
C SER A 167 -40.10 -5.49 9.58
N GLU A 168 -40.37 -4.66 8.59
CA GLU A 168 -41.65 -4.62 7.88
C GLU A 168 -41.41 -4.83 6.40
N SER A 169 -42.33 -5.56 5.73
CA SER A 169 -42.37 -5.65 4.28
C SER A 169 -42.75 -4.29 3.72
N ARG A 170 -41.86 -3.71 2.92
CA ARG A 170 -42.02 -2.34 2.38
C ARG A 170 -41.27 -2.18 1.09
N ASP A 171 -41.73 -1.23 0.29
CA ASP A 171 -40.98 -0.68 -0.83
C ASP A 171 -39.99 0.39 -0.34
N PHE A 172 -38.89 0.58 -1.10
CA PHE A 172 -37.88 1.63 -0.86
C PHE A 172 -37.86 2.56 -2.09
N ASP A 173 -38.13 3.81 -1.83
CA ASP A 173 -38.08 4.83 -2.88
C ASP A 173 -36.66 5.12 -3.36
N ASP A 174 -36.54 5.80 -4.53
CA ASP A 174 -35.24 6.17 -5.12
C ASP A 174 -34.41 7.05 -4.18
N ARG A 175 -35.06 7.87 -3.36
CA ARG A 175 -34.35 8.74 -2.40
C ARG A 175 -33.70 7.91 -1.28
N GLN A 176 -34.39 6.90 -0.78
CA GLN A 176 -33.88 6.00 0.25
C GLN A 176 -32.76 5.15 -0.30
N THR A 177 -32.90 4.62 -1.51
CA THR A 177 -31.88 3.83 -2.19
C THR A 177 -30.63 4.65 -2.47
N ASN A 178 -30.78 5.88 -3.00
CA ASN A 178 -29.67 6.81 -3.20
C ASN A 178 -28.96 7.15 -1.88
N LEU A 179 -29.70 7.29 -0.77
CA LEU A 179 -29.09 7.55 0.53
C LEU A 179 -28.26 6.35 1.02
N MET A 180 -28.75 5.12 0.79
CA MET A 180 -28.01 3.90 1.10
C MET A 180 -26.71 3.79 0.28
N GLU A 181 -26.74 4.16 -1.00
CA GLU A 181 -25.56 4.21 -1.86
C GLU A 181 -24.55 5.28 -1.38
N ILE A 182 -25.01 6.45 -0.93
CA ILE A 182 -24.15 7.48 -0.33
C ILE A 182 -23.49 6.93 0.95
N VAL A 183 -24.22 6.21 1.78
CA VAL A 183 -23.68 5.57 2.99
C VAL A 183 -22.63 4.51 2.62
N ALA A 184 -22.90 3.70 1.60
CA ALA A 184 -21.95 2.70 1.09
C ALA A 184 -20.66 3.36 0.55
N GLY A 185 -20.78 4.47 -0.19
CA GLY A 185 -19.64 5.28 -0.64
C GLY A 185 -18.82 5.83 0.52
N ARG A 186 -19.49 6.27 1.61
CA ARG A 186 -18.79 6.72 2.83
C ARG A 186 -18.06 5.58 3.54
N VAL A 187 -18.66 4.40 3.59
CA VAL A 187 -18.00 3.19 4.12
C VAL A 187 -16.78 2.85 3.28
N ALA A 188 -16.89 2.86 1.95
CA ALA A 188 -15.78 2.61 1.04
C ALA A 188 -14.61 3.58 1.27
N ALA A 189 -14.90 4.88 1.38
CA ALA A 189 -13.88 5.91 1.67
C ALA A 189 -13.20 5.70 3.02
N GLU A 190 -13.93 5.27 4.06
CA GLU A 190 -13.34 4.98 5.37
C GLU A 190 -12.46 3.73 5.34
N LEU A 191 -12.84 2.70 4.58
CA LEU A 191 -12.02 1.50 4.36
C LEU A 191 -10.74 1.83 3.58
N GLU A 192 -10.83 2.61 2.52
CA GLU A 192 -9.69 3.04 1.72
C GLU A 192 -8.71 3.87 2.57
N ARG A 193 -9.23 4.81 3.35
CA ARG A 193 -8.44 5.60 4.29
C ARG A 193 -7.68 4.71 5.28
N GLN A 194 -8.35 3.69 5.84
CA GLN A 194 -7.72 2.77 6.77
C GLN A 194 -6.61 1.92 6.10
N ALA A 195 -6.83 1.47 4.87
CA ALA A 195 -5.83 0.75 4.11
C ALA A 195 -4.58 1.59 3.85
N LEU A 196 -4.76 2.86 3.43
CA LEU A 196 -3.66 3.80 3.21
C LEU A 196 -2.88 4.11 4.49
N LEU A 197 -3.56 4.26 5.63
CA LEU A 197 -2.90 4.46 6.91
C LEU A 197 -2.08 3.23 7.33
N HIS A 198 -2.58 2.03 7.09
CA HIS A 198 -1.86 0.79 7.37
C HIS A 198 -0.60 0.67 6.51
N GLU A 199 -0.70 0.90 5.21
CA GLU A 199 0.44 0.90 4.28
C GLU A 199 1.49 1.96 4.66
N ALA A 200 1.05 3.16 5.03
CA ALA A 200 1.93 4.23 5.49
C ALA A 200 2.68 3.83 6.79
N ALA A 201 2.00 3.17 7.74
CA ALA A 201 2.60 2.70 8.98
C ALA A 201 3.64 1.60 8.74
N GLU A 202 3.35 0.63 7.86
CA GLU A 202 4.30 -0.41 7.46
C GLU A 202 5.54 0.20 6.77
N THR A 203 5.32 1.12 5.84
CA THR A 203 6.41 1.83 5.15
C THR A 203 7.27 2.63 6.13
N ALA A 204 6.66 3.30 7.11
CA ALA A 204 7.39 4.03 8.14
C ALA A 204 8.21 3.10 9.06
N LEU A 205 7.69 1.91 9.39
CA LEU A 205 8.42 0.91 10.16
C LEU A 205 9.65 0.40 9.41
N ILE A 206 9.47 0.05 8.13
CA ILE A 206 10.56 -0.36 7.25
C ILE A 206 11.63 0.74 7.17
N ARG A 207 11.25 1.99 6.94
CA ARG A 207 12.19 3.13 6.91
C ARG A 207 12.94 3.31 8.22
N ARG A 208 12.28 3.13 9.38
CA ARG A 208 12.96 3.20 10.70
C ARG A 208 13.98 2.08 10.89
N GLN A 209 13.67 0.86 10.45
CA GLN A 209 14.60 -0.26 10.49
C GLN A 209 15.81 0.00 9.58
N PHE A 210 15.59 0.50 8.36
CA PHE A 210 16.68 0.90 7.46
C PHE A 210 17.53 2.03 8.05
N GLY A 211 16.94 3.06 8.61
CA GLY A 211 17.69 4.16 9.24
C GLY A 211 18.49 3.75 10.49
N ALA A 212 18.03 2.74 11.23
CA ALA A 212 18.80 2.16 12.33
C ALA A 212 20.01 1.37 11.80
N TRP A 213 19.81 0.59 10.73
CA TRP A 213 20.86 -0.15 10.06
C TRP A 213 21.92 0.76 9.43
N GLU A 214 21.50 1.84 8.78
CA GLU A 214 22.38 2.86 8.21
C GLU A 214 23.28 3.49 9.27
N ARG A 215 22.72 3.88 10.42
CA ARG A 215 23.52 4.39 11.55
C ARG A 215 24.51 3.34 12.05
N PHE A 216 24.11 2.11 12.22
CA PHE A 216 24.99 1.02 12.60
C PHE A 216 26.13 0.83 11.59
N HIS A 217 25.87 0.97 10.31
CA HIS A 217 26.88 0.87 9.25
C HIS A 217 27.88 2.03 9.29
N LEU A 218 27.42 3.25 9.57
CA LEU A 218 28.31 4.41 9.76
C LEU A 218 29.14 4.28 11.06
N GLU A 219 28.57 3.72 12.11
CA GLU A 219 29.30 3.46 13.38
C GLU A 219 30.38 2.37 13.23
N LEU A 220 30.23 1.45 12.29
CA LEU A 220 31.24 0.45 11.95
C LEU A 220 32.39 1.02 11.12
N ALA A 221 32.24 2.20 10.50
CA ALA A 221 33.35 2.88 9.85
C ALA A 221 34.43 3.27 10.89
N PRO A 222 35.73 3.26 10.52
CA PRO A 222 36.78 3.62 11.46
C PRO A 222 36.56 5.05 12.00
N ALA A 223 36.21 5.16 13.27
CA ALA A 223 35.90 6.43 13.91
C ALA A 223 37.13 7.36 14.06
N ILE A 224 38.33 6.79 14.04
CA ILE A 224 39.58 7.50 14.23
C ILE A 224 40.44 7.35 12.99
N MET A 225 40.75 8.47 12.35
CA MET A 225 41.67 8.50 11.20
C MET A 225 43.10 8.28 11.66
N PRO A 226 43.92 7.52 10.91
CA PRO A 226 45.30 7.31 11.26
C PRO A 226 46.09 8.62 11.12
N ILE A 227 46.95 8.86 12.08
CA ILE A 227 47.96 9.96 12.00
C ILE A 227 49.15 9.39 11.24
N LEU A 228 49.39 9.92 10.06
CA LEU A 228 50.48 9.50 9.17
C LEU A 228 51.50 10.61 9.04
N ASP A 229 52.79 10.30 9.29
CA ASP A 229 53.84 11.28 9.14
C ASP A 229 53.94 11.73 7.66
N GLY A 230 53.80 13.02 7.42
CA GLY A 230 53.84 13.62 6.09
C GLY A 230 52.56 13.45 5.24
N TRP A 231 51.48 12.90 5.79
CA TRP A 231 50.20 12.69 5.09
C TRP A 231 49.03 13.17 5.92
N GLU A 232 48.04 13.78 5.25
CA GLU A 232 46.74 14.09 5.80
C GLU A 232 45.67 13.22 5.09
N LEU A 233 44.91 12.46 5.88
CA LEU A 233 43.85 11.61 5.36
C LEU A 233 42.48 12.11 5.85
N THR A 234 41.61 12.43 4.92
CA THR A 234 40.22 12.86 5.20
C THR A 234 39.24 11.98 4.45
N VAL A 235 38.20 11.54 5.16
CA VAL A 235 37.08 10.81 4.56
C VAL A 235 35.82 11.62 4.75
N ASN A 236 35.06 11.78 3.67
CA ASN A 236 33.75 12.37 3.69
C ASN A 236 32.75 11.36 3.09
N ALA A 237 31.87 10.83 3.91
CA ALA A 237 30.85 9.87 3.53
C ALA A 237 29.46 10.50 3.70
N HIS A 238 28.69 10.52 2.64
CA HIS A 238 27.29 10.91 2.66
C HIS A 238 26.46 9.69 2.33
N SER A 239 25.55 9.33 3.24
CA SER A 239 24.54 8.32 2.97
C SER A 239 23.35 8.96 2.28
N GLY A 240 22.83 8.29 1.26
CA GLY A 240 21.58 8.65 0.60
C GLY A 240 20.71 7.40 0.48
N LEU A 241 19.40 7.54 0.53
CA LEU A 241 18.46 6.43 0.34
C LEU A 241 18.82 5.61 -0.91
N GLY A 242 19.13 4.33 -0.73
CA GLY A 242 19.47 3.42 -1.80
C GLY A 242 20.97 3.33 -2.15
N GLN A 243 21.86 3.88 -1.30
CA GLN A 243 23.34 3.84 -1.52
C GLN A 243 24.07 2.99 -0.46
N GLU A 244 23.37 2.12 0.22
CA GLU A 244 23.85 1.35 1.37
C GLU A 244 24.93 0.32 1.02
N GLY A 245 25.14 0.04 -0.26
CA GLY A 245 26.22 -0.82 -0.76
C GLY A 245 27.60 -0.18 -0.85
N ARG A 246 27.76 1.09 -0.52
CA ARG A 246 29.04 1.79 -0.55
C ARG A 246 29.75 1.67 0.78
N PHE A 247 31.07 1.44 0.73
CA PHE A 247 31.87 1.29 1.94
C PHE A 247 33.28 1.80 1.75
N PHE A 248 33.90 2.16 2.85
CA PHE A 248 35.35 2.39 2.96
C PHE A 248 35.86 1.78 4.27
N ASP A 249 37.11 1.45 4.30
CA ASP A 249 37.76 1.00 5.51
C ASP A 249 39.30 1.20 5.42
N TRP A 250 39.97 1.13 6.56
CA TRP A 250 41.39 1.09 6.64
C TRP A 250 41.88 0.23 7.80
N VAL A 251 43.05 -0.35 7.65
CA VAL A 251 43.69 -1.20 8.66
C VAL A 251 45.17 -0.81 8.73
N ALA A 252 45.66 -0.55 9.96
CA ALA A 252 47.09 -0.42 10.22
C ALA A 252 47.75 -1.79 10.16
N ILE A 253 48.87 -1.88 9.40
CA ILE A 253 49.66 -3.11 9.26
C ILE A 253 50.87 -3.00 10.20
N PRO A 254 51.29 -4.13 10.82
CA PRO A 254 52.36 -4.08 11.84
C PRO A 254 53.71 -3.49 11.39
N ASP A 255 53.97 -3.45 10.08
CA ASP A 255 55.17 -2.90 9.47
C ASP A 255 55.14 -1.37 9.21
N GLY A 256 54.12 -0.68 9.77
CA GLY A 256 53.94 0.76 9.65
C GLY A 256 53.20 1.21 8.38
N ARG A 257 52.73 0.28 7.56
CA ARG A 257 51.90 0.57 6.40
C ARG A 257 50.43 0.65 6.80
N ILE A 258 49.64 1.26 5.93
CA ILE A 258 48.17 1.28 6.05
C ILE A 258 47.57 0.70 4.77
N ALA A 259 46.68 -0.26 4.93
CA ALA A 259 45.83 -0.74 3.86
C ALA A 259 44.50 0.02 3.89
N MET A 260 44.06 0.52 2.75
CA MET A 260 42.82 1.22 2.57
C MET A 260 41.96 0.54 1.49
N ILE A 261 40.66 0.53 1.65
CA ILE A 261 39.71 0.05 0.67
C ILE A 261 38.57 1.04 0.53
N VAL A 262 38.17 1.28 -0.69
CA VAL A 262 36.92 1.97 -1.06
C VAL A 262 36.20 1.08 -2.06
N GLY A 263 34.94 0.82 -1.84
CA GLY A 263 34.17 -0.08 -2.68
C GLY A 263 32.69 0.23 -2.75
N SER A 264 32.05 -0.40 -3.72
CA SER A 264 30.62 -0.37 -3.91
C SER A 264 30.15 -1.74 -4.40
N VAL A 265 29.05 -2.23 -3.87
CA VAL A 265 28.34 -3.40 -4.39
C VAL A 265 27.20 -2.96 -5.29
N ALA A 266 26.85 -3.79 -6.26
CA ALA A 266 25.79 -3.48 -7.23
C ALA A 266 24.40 -3.53 -6.62
N GLU A 267 24.23 -4.32 -5.54
CA GLU A 267 22.99 -4.43 -4.82
C GLU A 267 22.74 -3.21 -3.93
N ASN A 268 21.48 -2.81 -3.85
CA ASN A 268 21.02 -1.70 -3.03
C ASN A 268 20.33 -2.20 -1.75
N GLY A 269 20.05 -1.28 -0.83
CA GLY A 269 19.32 -1.57 0.39
C GLY A 269 20.07 -2.52 1.34
N LEU A 270 19.31 -3.28 2.12
CA LEU A 270 19.83 -4.16 3.16
C LEU A 270 20.81 -5.22 2.62
N VAL A 271 20.55 -5.77 1.45
CA VAL A 271 21.41 -6.78 0.81
C VAL A 271 22.74 -6.16 0.45
N GLY A 272 22.73 -4.97 -0.16
CA GLY A 272 23.94 -4.22 -0.50
C GLY A 272 24.78 -3.87 0.73
N ALA A 273 24.13 -3.41 1.79
CA ALA A 273 24.79 -3.09 3.06
C ALA A 273 25.42 -4.33 3.73
N ALA A 274 24.71 -5.46 3.76
CA ALA A 274 25.22 -6.70 4.32
C ALA A 274 26.42 -7.26 3.52
N LEU A 275 26.38 -7.17 2.19
CA LEU A 275 27.50 -7.56 1.34
C LEU A 275 28.70 -6.64 1.54
N ALA A 276 28.48 -5.34 1.60
CA ALA A 276 29.53 -4.35 1.86
C ALA A 276 30.25 -4.62 3.20
N ASP A 277 29.49 -4.95 4.27
CA ASP A 277 30.06 -5.29 5.58
C ASP A 277 30.85 -6.61 5.54
N ARG A 278 30.35 -7.61 4.86
CA ARG A 278 31.12 -8.88 4.67
C ARG A 278 32.42 -8.66 3.92
N ILE A 279 32.40 -7.84 2.84
CA ILE A 279 33.62 -7.51 2.08
C ILE A 279 34.61 -6.76 2.96
N ARG A 280 34.14 -5.80 3.74
CA ARG A 280 34.97 -5.02 4.67
C ARG A 280 35.60 -5.91 5.75
N THR A 281 34.82 -6.82 6.33
CA THR A 281 35.32 -7.77 7.33
C THR A 281 36.38 -8.70 6.72
N ALA A 282 36.15 -9.23 5.53
CA ALA A 282 37.12 -10.06 4.81
C ALA A 282 38.39 -9.26 4.49
N PHE A 283 38.26 -8.01 4.05
CA PHE A 283 39.41 -7.12 3.83
C PHE A 283 40.24 -6.94 5.11
N ARG A 284 39.63 -6.63 6.24
CA ARG A 284 40.34 -6.50 7.54
C ARG A 284 41.10 -7.76 7.91
N SER A 285 40.49 -8.92 7.68
CA SER A 285 41.12 -10.20 7.98
C SER A 285 42.34 -10.50 7.10
N HIS A 286 42.25 -10.19 5.80
CA HIS A 286 43.29 -10.53 4.83
C HIS A 286 44.40 -9.46 4.69
N ALA A 287 44.08 -8.18 4.93
CA ALA A 287 45.03 -7.09 4.80
C ALA A 287 46.22 -7.23 5.72
N GLN A 288 46.07 -7.90 6.86
CA GLN A 288 47.18 -8.13 7.84
C GLN A 288 48.19 -9.16 7.36
N TYR A 289 47.81 -10.05 6.43
CA TYR A 289 48.67 -11.16 6.00
C TYR A 289 49.25 -10.99 4.58
N HIS A 290 48.72 -10.02 3.82
CA HIS A 290 49.14 -9.81 2.42
C HIS A 290 49.66 -8.37 2.24
N ALA A 291 50.86 -8.25 1.73
CA ALA A 291 51.49 -6.95 1.51
C ALA A 291 50.99 -6.24 0.22
N GLU A 292 50.61 -7.03 -0.77
CA GLU A 292 50.22 -6.53 -2.08
C GLU A 292 48.70 -6.41 -2.20
N PRO A 293 48.16 -5.27 -2.66
CA PRO A 293 46.70 -5.05 -2.78
C PRO A 293 45.99 -6.12 -3.64
N ALA A 294 46.64 -6.57 -4.71
CA ALA A 294 46.10 -7.61 -5.56
C ALA A 294 45.95 -8.96 -4.84
N ALA A 295 46.85 -9.32 -3.94
CA ALA A 295 46.81 -10.50 -3.11
C ALA A 295 45.66 -10.42 -2.09
N VAL A 296 45.47 -9.26 -1.46
CA VAL A 296 44.34 -9.01 -0.56
C VAL A 296 43.00 -9.19 -1.28
N LEU A 297 42.83 -8.56 -2.44
CA LEU A 297 41.59 -8.68 -3.22
C LEU A 297 41.32 -10.12 -3.68
N LYS A 298 42.37 -10.84 -4.08
CA LYS A 298 42.24 -12.26 -4.43
C LYS A 298 41.78 -13.09 -3.23
N ALA A 299 42.34 -12.87 -2.05
CA ALA A 299 41.97 -13.55 -0.82
C ALA A 299 40.52 -13.23 -0.40
N VAL A 300 40.13 -11.94 -0.47
CA VAL A 300 38.74 -11.52 -0.26
C VAL A 300 37.81 -12.23 -1.23
N ASN A 301 38.12 -12.27 -2.54
CA ASN A 301 37.27 -12.94 -3.54
C ASN A 301 37.11 -14.42 -3.24
N LEU A 302 38.18 -15.12 -2.83
CA LEU A 302 38.11 -16.55 -2.46
C LEU A 302 37.19 -16.81 -1.26
N THR A 303 37.07 -15.87 -0.32
CA THR A 303 36.16 -15.97 0.84
C THR A 303 34.69 -15.96 0.40
N PHE A 304 34.36 -15.39 -0.77
CA PHE A 304 33.00 -15.33 -1.29
C PHE A 304 32.68 -16.45 -2.29
N GLN A 305 33.65 -17.26 -2.68
CA GLN A 305 33.44 -18.41 -3.58
C GLN A 305 33.14 -19.73 -2.85
N GLN A 306 33.24 -19.71 -1.52
CA GLN A 306 32.89 -20.83 -0.64
C GLN A 306 31.44 -20.68 -0.12
#